data_49029c9a0397c0d27fb4af61c40895ff
#
_entry.id   49029c9a0397c0d27fb4af61c40895ff
#
_cell.length_a   1.000
_cell.length_b   1.000
_cell.length_c   1.000
_cell.angle_alpha   90.00
_cell.angle_beta   90.00
_cell.angle_gamma   90.00
#
_symmetry.space_group_name_H-M   'P 1'
#
loop_
_entity.id
_entity.type
_entity.pdbx_description
1 polymer ?
#
loop_
_entity_poly.entity_id
_entity_poly.type
_entity_poly.pdbx_seq_one_letter_code
_entity_poly.pdbx_strand_id
1 'polypeptide(L)'
;MPIENISSANLQLIVPNLHRRYSGVTATNRMVAPKLARLFRAGWLGSDAPDGIARIGLADLAKCWRRGIPLIWHARRNNEMIAGVLLRSLGWPLKLVFTSAAQRHHTWITRWLIRQMDAIIATSEISKSFLKRDATVVMHGVDTGTYAPPADRAAAFAEAGLPGRYAIGCFGRVRAQKGSDVFVDAMCRLLPRYPDFTAVMVGAITSEQTAFAEDLRKRIDAAGLQSRIVITGELDIEQVPRWYQRLTIYAFTSRNEGFGLTLIEAMSAGAALVASRAGAAELVVEDGITGVLTPSGDADALVAALEPLMRDPAAAAAMGARGRARVLEKFSLDAEAGGIAEVYRRLV
;
A
#
# COMPACT_ATOMS: atom_id res chain seq x y z
N MET A 1 16.50 19.38 -8.34
CA MET A 1 17.21 19.54 -9.63
C MET A 1 16.16 19.47 -10.72
N PRO A 2 16.21 20.34 -11.74
CA PRO A 2 15.28 20.22 -12.87
C PRO A 2 15.46 18.85 -13.52
N ILE A 3 14.37 18.26 -13.97
CA ILE A 3 14.35 17.03 -14.78
C ILE A 3 15.09 17.41 -16.07
N GLU A 4 16.38 17.11 -16.14
CA GLU A 4 17.11 17.19 -17.40
C GLU A 4 16.35 16.37 -18.42
N ASN A 5 16.13 16.92 -19.61
CA ASN A 5 15.56 16.20 -20.72
C ASN A 5 16.29 14.86 -20.87
N ILE A 6 15.67 13.79 -20.37
CA ILE A 6 16.23 12.44 -20.53
C ILE A 6 16.24 12.20 -22.04
N SER A 7 17.38 12.44 -22.65
CA SER A 7 17.58 12.02 -24.02
C SER A 7 17.33 10.52 -24.04
N SER A 8 16.41 10.07 -24.89
CA SER A 8 16.15 8.64 -25.15
C SER A 8 17.42 7.83 -25.43
N ALA A 9 18.54 8.55 -25.64
CA ALA A 9 19.87 8.02 -25.91
C ALA A 9 20.52 7.26 -24.74
N ASN A 10 20.08 7.49 -23.51
CA ASN A 10 20.74 7.01 -22.28
C ASN A 10 19.80 6.33 -21.30
N LEU A 11 18.63 5.86 -21.74
CA LEU A 11 17.67 5.15 -20.90
C LEU A 11 18.28 3.83 -20.37
N GLN A 12 18.01 3.50 -19.09
CA GLN A 12 18.48 2.28 -18.42
C GLN A 12 17.31 1.45 -17.91
N LEU A 13 16.20 2.09 -17.52
CA LEU A 13 15.04 1.46 -16.90
C LEU A 13 13.76 1.90 -17.58
N ILE A 14 12.91 0.94 -17.91
CA ILE A 14 11.53 1.16 -18.36
C ILE A 14 10.60 0.69 -17.26
N VAL A 15 9.73 1.58 -16.82
CA VAL A 15 8.65 1.31 -15.89
C VAL A 15 7.33 1.29 -16.67
N PRO A 16 6.85 0.12 -17.12
CA PRO A 16 5.59 0.02 -17.84
C PRO A 16 4.41 0.17 -16.86
N ASN A 17 3.39 0.91 -17.28
CA ASN A 17 2.07 0.97 -16.65
C ASN A 17 1.00 0.89 -17.74
N LEU A 18 0.78 -0.33 -18.23
CA LEU A 18 -0.09 -0.60 -19.38
C LEU A 18 -1.55 -0.85 -18.97
N HIS A 19 -1.92 -0.50 -17.74
CA HIS A 19 -3.26 -0.72 -17.21
C HIS A 19 -3.97 0.61 -16.94
N ARG A 20 -5.21 0.73 -17.42
CA ARG A 20 -5.99 1.98 -17.31
C ARG A 20 -6.65 2.20 -15.94
N ARG A 21 -6.92 1.11 -15.19
CA ARG A 21 -7.59 1.24 -13.88
C ARG A 21 -6.58 1.47 -12.77
N TYR A 22 -6.85 2.47 -11.94
CA TYR A 22 -6.07 2.69 -10.72
C TYR A 22 -6.23 1.50 -9.75
N SER A 23 -5.14 1.04 -9.18
CA SER A 23 -5.12 -0.10 -8.26
C SER A 23 -3.94 0.03 -7.30
N GLY A 24 -3.90 -0.78 -6.24
CA GLY A 24 -2.75 -0.82 -5.32
C GLY A 24 -1.40 -1.02 -6.02
N VAL A 25 -1.36 -1.85 -7.09
CA VAL A 25 -0.15 -2.03 -7.91
C VAL A 25 0.23 -0.73 -8.65
N THR A 26 -0.75 0.03 -9.16
CA THR A 26 -0.49 1.34 -9.76
C THR A 26 0.02 2.32 -8.72
N ALA A 27 -0.59 2.34 -7.54
CA ALA A 27 -0.20 3.22 -6.45
C ALA A 27 1.27 2.99 -6.04
N THR A 28 1.65 1.74 -5.75
CA THR A 28 3.04 1.40 -5.39
C THR A 28 4.03 1.74 -6.49
N ASN A 29 3.67 1.45 -7.76
CA ASN A 29 4.53 1.76 -8.89
C ASN A 29 4.76 3.27 -9.04
N ARG A 30 3.70 4.07 -8.90
CA ARG A 30 3.76 5.54 -8.96
C ARG A 30 4.60 6.15 -7.82
N MET A 31 4.56 5.54 -6.63
CA MET A 31 5.34 6.02 -5.48
C MET A 31 6.83 5.72 -5.62
N VAL A 32 7.20 4.51 -6.06
CA VAL A 32 8.61 4.10 -6.11
C VAL A 32 9.33 4.55 -7.39
N ALA A 33 8.63 4.71 -8.52
CA ALA A 33 9.23 5.06 -9.81
C ALA A 33 10.04 6.38 -9.79
N PRO A 34 9.58 7.48 -9.14
CA PRO A 34 10.38 8.70 -9.01
C PRO A 34 11.67 8.50 -8.19
N LYS A 35 11.66 7.62 -7.20
CA LYS A 35 12.85 7.27 -6.42
C LYS A 35 13.85 6.48 -7.27
N LEU A 36 13.35 5.54 -8.05
CA LEU A 36 14.20 4.80 -9.02
C LEU A 36 14.75 5.70 -10.10
N ALA A 37 14.00 6.72 -10.55
CA ALA A 37 14.45 7.70 -11.53
C ALA A 37 15.62 8.59 -11.04
N ARG A 38 15.83 8.69 -9.73
CA ARG A 38 17.02 9.34 -9.14
C ARG A 38 18.27 8.46 -9.17
N LEU A 39 18.08 7.13 -9.24
CA LEU A 39 19.16 6.14 -9.22
C LEU A 39 19.51 5.64 -10.62
N PHE A 40 18.55 5.66 -11.54
CA PHE A 40 18.68 5.19 -12.92
C PHE A 40 18.03 6.18 -13.88
N ARG A 41 18.52 6.27 -15.09
CA ARG A 41 17.82 6.98 -16.17
C ARG A 41 16.58 6.20 -16.56
N ALA A 42 15.48 6.49 -15.87
CA ALA A 42 14.22 5.75 -15.95
C ALA A 42 13.17 6.49 -16.79
N GLY A 43 12.36 5.73 -17.53
CA GLY A 43 11.22 6.25 -18.27
C GLY A 43 9.94 5.50 -17.91
N TRP A 44 8.86 6.27 -17.74
CA TRP A 44 7.52 5.76 -17.54
C TRP A 44 6.82 5.52 -18.87
N LEU A 45 6.45 4.27 -19.13
CA LEU A 45 5.70 3.89 -20.33
C LEU A 45 4.24 3.68 -20.01
N GLY A 46 3.40 4.63 -20.36
CA GLY A 46 1.95 4.61 -20.10
C GLY A 46 1.37 6.02 -19.97
N SER A 47 0.04 6.08 -19.72
CA SER A 47 -0.62 7.31 -19.27
C SER A 47 -0.21 7.60 -17.82
N ASP A 48 -0.50 8.80 -17.33
CA ASP A 48 -0.41 9.18 -15.90
C ASP A 48 0.97 8.97 -15.27
N ALA A 49 2.03 9.42 -15.93
CA ALA A 49 3.36 9.44 -15.33
C ALA A 49 3.34 10.29 -14.05
N PRO A 50 3.85 9.78 -12.91
CA PRO A 50 3.98 10.59 -11.71
C PRO A 50 5.07 11.64 -11.89
N ASP A 51 4.99 12.73 -11.11
CA ASP A 51 6.05 13.72 -11.06
C ASP A 51 7.40 13.07 -10.69
N GLY A 52 8.47 13.58 -11.25
CA GLY A 52 9.84 13.07 -10.97
C GLY A 52 10.31 11.89 -11.83
N ILE A 53 9.52 11.44 -12.82
CA ILE A 53 9.96 10.50 -13.85
C ILE A 53 9.48 10.94 -15.24
N ALA A 54 10.37 10.87 -16.24
CA ALA A 54 10.03 11.24 -17.60
C ALA A 54 9.06 10.25 -18.25
N ARG A 55 8.00 10.76 -18.89
CA ARG A 55 7.16 9.92 -19.76
C ARG A 55 7.88 9.61 -21.06
N ILE A 56 7.84 8.34 -21.45
CA ILE A 56 8.42 7.85 -22.71
C ILE A 56 7.35 7.23 -23.60
N GLY A 57 7.59 7.28 -24.92
CA GLY A 57 6.74 6.67 -25.92
C GLY A 57 7.45 5.55 -26.70
N LEU A 58 6.72 4.91 -27.63
CA LEU A 58 7.26 3.85 -28.49
C LEU A 58 8.43 4.35 -29.35
N ALA A 59 8.43 5.62 -29.76
CA ALA A 59 9.50 6.21 -30.52
C ALA A 59 10.83 6.25 -29.72
N ASP A 60 10.75 6.53 -28.41
CA ASP A 60 11.92 6.55 -27.53
C ASP A 60 12.47 5.15 -27.33
N LEU A 61 11.57 4.16 -27.17
CA LEU A 61 11.96 2.75 -27.13
C LEU A 61 12.67 2.33 -28.41
N ALA A 62 12.16 2.68 -29.61
CA ALA A 62 12.77 2.33 -30.88
C ALA A 62 14.18 2.91 -31.03
N LYS A 63 14.45 4.12 -30.51
CA LYS A 63 15.80 4.70 -30.49
C LYS A 63 16.75 3.88 -29.60
N CYS A 64 16.28 3.39 -28.45
CA CYS A 64 17.09 2.55 -27.58
C CYS A 64 17.44 1.21 -28.24
N TRP A 65 16.48 0.58 -28.91
CA TRP A 65 16.66 -0.68 -29.62
C TRP A 65 17.76 -0.61 -30.65
N ARG A 66 17.74 0.43 -31.50
CA ARG A 66 18.78 0.65 -32.57
C ARG A 66 20.21 0.76 -32.03
N ARG A 67 20.37 1.06 -30.72
CA ARG A 67 21.68 1.21 -30.09
C ARG A 67 22.18 -0.06 -29.41
N GLY A 68 21.38 -1.11 -29.31
CA GLY A 68 21.76 -2.38 -28.70
C GLY A 68 22.07 -2.30 -27.18
N ILE A 69 21.69 -1.19 -26.52
CA ILE A 69 21.97 -1.01 -25.07
C ILE A 69 20.98 -1.85 -24.26
N PRO A 70 21.45 -2.71 -23.32
CA PRO A 70 20.58 -3.44 -22.45
C PRO A 70 19.70 -2.52 -21.61
N LEU A 71 18.39 -2.79 -21.60
CA LEU A 71 17.40 -2.03 -20.86
C LEU A 71 16.69 -2.93 -19.84
N ILE A 72 16.48 -2.43 -18.65
CA ILE A 72 15.65 -3.10 -17.66
C ILE A 72 14.18 -2.80 -17.95
N TRP A 73 13.36 -3.84 -18.08
CA TRP A 73 11.90 -3.77 -18.16
C TRP A 73 11.31 -4.34 -16.88
N HIS A 74 10.77 -3.48 -16.02
CA HIS A 74 10.25 -3.93 -14.73
C HIS A 74 8.73 -4.02 -14.73
N ALA A 75 8.21 -5.22 -14.98
CA ALA A 75 6.78 -5.53 -14.97
C ALA A 75 6.24 -5.77 -13.55
N ARG A 76 5.01 -5.38 -13.32
CA ARG A 76 4.24 -5.67 -12.08
C ARG A 76 2.93 -6.40 -12.37
N ARG A 77 2.61 -6.64 -13.65
CA ARG A 77 1.40 -7.32 -14.12
C ARG A 77 1.67 -8.25 -15.29
N ASN A 78 0.74 -9.19 -15.52
CA ASN A 78 0.87 -10.14 -16.62
C ASN A 78 0.95 -9.48 -18.00
N ASN A 79 0.10 -8.45 -18.26
CA ASN A 79 0.14 -7.72 -19.54
C ASN A 79 1.48 -7.04 -19.80
N GLU A 80 2.12 -6.54 -18.76
CA GLU A 80 3.45 -5.93 -18.81
C GLU A 80 4.54 -6.98 -19.02
N MET A 81 4.42 -8.17 -18.39
CA MET A 81 5.31 -9.31 -18.67
C MET A 81 5.17 -9.78 -20.12
N ILE A 82 3.93 -9.92 -20.62
CA ILE A 82 3.67 -10.32 -22.02
C ILE A 82 4.32 -9.33 -22.97
N ALA A 83 4.12 -8.03 -22.77
CA ALA A 83 4.73 -7.00 -23.61
C ALA A 83 6.26 -7.09 -23.61
N GLY A 84 6.89 -7.23 -22.44
CA GLY A 84 8.34 -7.39 -22.32
C GLY A 84 8.87 -8.63 -23.01
N VAL A 85 8.19 -9.78 -22.87
CA VAL A 85 8.57 -11.05 -23.54
C VAL A 85 8.45 -10.92 -25.05
N LEU A 86 7.38 -10.31 -25.56
CA LEU A 86 7.19 -10.09 -26.99
C LEU A 86 8.28 -9.15 -27.57
N LEU A 87 8.56 -8.04 -26.91
CA LEU A 87 9.63 -7.14 -27.36
C LEU A 87 10.98 -7.84 -27.39
N ARG A 88 11.30 -8.62 -26.34
CA ARG A 88 12.55 -9.40 -26.30
C ARG A 88 12.63 -10.44 -27.42
N SER A 89 11.53 -11.12 -27.74
CA SER A 89 11.50 -12.09 -28.86
C SER A 89 11.66 -11.42 -30.24
N LEU A 90 11.38 -10.12 -30.34
CA LEU A 90 11.64 -9.29 -31.52
C LEU A 90 13.06 -8.70 -31.56
N GLY A 91 13.95 -9.19 -30.70
CA GLY A 91 15.37 -8.80 -30.68
C GLY A 91 15.69 -7.55 -29.84
N TRP A 92 14.79 -7.10 -28.98
CA TRP A 92 15.07 -5.99 -28.07
C TRP A 92 15.99 -6.47 -26.93
N PRO A 93 17.05 -5.72 -26.58
CA PRO A 93 17.99 -6.11 -25.53
C PRO A 93 17.42 -5.86 -24.13
N LEU A 94 16.33 -6.54 -23.78
CA LEU A 94 15.63 -6.35 -22.52
C LEU A 94 16.07 -7.35 -21.44
N LYS A 95 16.36 -6.84 -20.26
CA LYS A 95 16.41 -7.58 -19.00
C LYS A 95 15.06 -7.47 -18.30
N LEU A 96 14.35 -8.58 -18.20
CA LEU A 96 12.97 -8.61 -17.69
C LEU A 96 12.96 -8.84 -16.19
N VAL A 97 12.39 -7.92 -15.44
CA VAL A 97 12.17 -8.02 -13.99
C VAL A 97 10.67 -8.06 -13.71
N PHE A 98 10.27 -8.88 -12.75
CA PHE A 98 8.87 -8.95 -12.31
C PHE A 98 8.77 -8.84 -10.79
N THR A 99 7.91 -7.94 -10.29
CA THR A 99 7.55 -7.88 -8.87
C THR A 99 6.20 -8.55 -8.63
N SER A 100 6.17 -9.51 -7.70
CA SER A 100 4.97 -10.22 -7.24
C SER A 100 4.63 -9.87 -5.79
N ALA A 101 3.41 -9.38 -5.56
CA ALA A 101 2.82 -9.24 -4.22
C ALA A 101 1.74 -10.32 -3.97
N ALA A 102 1.57 -11.30 -4.84
CA ALA A 102 0.49 -12.26 -4.77
C ALA A 102 0.75 -13.32 -3.69
N GLN A 103 -0.19 -13.46 -2.75
CA GLN A 103 -0.20 -14.53 -1.73
C GLN A 103 -1.18 -15.65 -2.16
N ARG A 104 -1.00 -16.13 -3.38
CA ARG A 104 -1.79 -17.23 -3.97
C ARG A 104 -1.00 -17.91 -5.08
N HIS A 105 -1.38 -19.14 -5.38
CA HIS A 105 -0.79 -19.84 -6.52
C HIS A 105 -1.13 -19.14 -7.84
N HIS A 106 -0.11 -18.95 -8.64
CA HIS A 106 -0.24 -18.35 -9.97
C HIS A 106 -0.84 -19.35 -10.97
N THR A 107 -1.58 -18.83 -11.95
CA THR A 107 -2.07 -19.61 -13.09
C THR A 107 -0.91 -20.17 -13.91
N TRP A 108 -1.17 -21.16 -14.74
CA TRP A 108 -0.13 -21.76 -15.59
C TRP A 108 0.51 -20.74 -16.54
N ILE A 109 -0.29 -19.81 -17.10
CA ILE A 109 0.20 -18.71 -17.95
C ILE A 109 1.16 -17.81 -17.17
N THR A 110 0.75 -17.36 -15.98
CA THR A 110 1.59 -16.51 -15.13
C THR A 110 2.89 -17.23 -14.74
N ARG A 111 2.84 -18.51 -14.42
CA ARG A 111 4.03 -19.32 -14.14
C ARG A 111 4.97 -19.44 -15.34
N TRP A 112 4.41 -19.57 -16.54
CA TRP A 112 5.21 -19.56 -17.77
C TRP A 112 5.89 -18.21 -17.99
N LEU A 113 5.16 -17.08 -17.81
CA LEU A 113 5.72 -15.73 -17.90
C LEU A 113 6.82 -15.52 -16.87
N ILE A 114 6.62 -15.92 -15.62
CA ILE A 114 7.63 -15.84 -14.56
C ILE A 114 8.92 -16.56 -14.95
N ARG A 115 8.85 -17.70 -15.64
CA ARG A 115 10.03 -18.43 -16.15
C ARG A 115 10.83 -17.61 -17.17
N GLN A 116 10.21 -16.68 -17.86
CA GLN A 116 10.86 -15.81 -18.85
C GLN A 116 11.59 -14.61 -18.22
N MET A 117 11.40 -14.34 -16.94
CA MET A 117 12.03 -13.19 -16.28
C MET A 117 13.49 -13.47 -15.93
N ASP A 118 14.35 -12.46 -16.05
CA ASP A 118 15.75 -12.53 -15.64
C ASP A 118 15.89 -12.42 -14.11
N ALA A 119 15.05 -11.62 -13.47
CA ALA A 119 14.95 -11.53 -12.01
C ALA A 119 13.51 -11.41 -11.54
N ILE A 120 13.28 -11.89 -10.32
CA ILE A 120 11.98 -11.81 -9.65
C ILE A 120 12.16 -11.13 -8.30
N ILE A 121 11.28 -10.20 -8.00
CA ILE A 121 11.15 -9.54 -6.71
C ILE A 121 9.85 -10.03 -6.05
N ALA A 122 9.92 -10.44 -4.81
CA ALA A 122 8.76 -10.75 -3.97
C ALA A 122 8.61 -9.66 -2.91
N THR A 123 7.38 -9.23 -2.61
CA THR A 123 7.15 -8.16 -1.63
C THR A 123 7.15 -8.65 -0.17
N SER A 124 7.25 -9.97 0.03
CA SER A 124 7.36 -10.61 1.35
C SER A 124 7.86 -12.04 1.19
N GLU A 125 8.36 -12.66 2.27
CA GLU A 125 8.70 -14.09 2.28
C GLU A 125 7.47 -14.96 1.97
N ILE A 126 6.27 -14.55 2.45
CA ILE A 126 5.02 -15.24 2.14
C ILE A 126 4.75 -15.18 0.63
N SER A 127 4.86 -14.01 -0.02
CA SER A 127 4.66 -13.92 -1.47
C SER A 127 5.73 -14.69 -2.25
N LYS A 128 6.97 -14.78 -1.73
CA LYS A 128 8.05 -15.58 -2.28
C LYS A 128 7.71 -17.08 -2.26
N SER A 129 7.10 -17.60 -1.20
CA SER A 129 6.75 -19.02 -1.07
C SER A 129 5.76 -19.51 -2.15
N PHE A 130 4.96 -18.61 -2.73
CA PHE A 130 4.06 -18.92 -3.84
C PHE A 130 4.75 -18.88 -5.23
N LEU A 131 5.99 -18.38 -5.31
CA LEU A 131 6.78 -18.36 -6.52
C LEU A 131 7.59 -19.64 -6.61
N LYS A 132 7.32 -20.53 -7.52
CA LYS A 132 8.11 -21.77 -7.74
C LYS A 132 9.48 -21.47 -8.38
N ARG A 133 10.12 -20.37 -8.01
CA ARG A 133 11.38 -19.86 -8.52
C ARG A 133 12.01 -18.94 -7.48
N ASP A 134 13.34 -18.86 -7.47
CA ASP A 134 14.03 -17.94 -6.56
C ASP A 134 13.67 -16.47 -6.84
N ALA A 135 13.52 -15.70 -5.78
CA ALA A 135 13.15 -14.29 -5.82
C ALA A 135 13.86 -13.53 -4.70
N THR A 136 14.27 -12.29 -4.99
CA THR A 136 14.75 -11.38 -3.97
C THR A 136 13.57 -10.75 -3.25
N VAL A 137 13.57 -10.77 -1.92
CA VAL A 137 12.51 -10.10 -1.15
C VAL A 137 12.87 -8.63 -1.01
N VAL A 138 11.97 -7.76 -1.50
CA VAL A 138 12.01 -6.31 -1.32
C VAL A 138 10.62 -5.87 -0.87
N MET A 139 10.49 -5.50 0.39
CA MET A 139 9.23 -5.09 0.97
C MET A 139 8.79 -3.73 0.42
N HIS A 140 7.47 -3.53 0.36
CA HIS A 140 6.94 -2.21 -0.01
C HIS A 140 7.30 -1.16 1.03
N GLY A 141 7.55 0.04 0.54
CA GLY A 141 7.77 1.24 1.33
C GLY A 141 6.64 2.25 1.24
N VAL A 142 6.66 3.20 2.17
CA VAL A 142 5.76 4.35 2.22
C VAL A 142 6.55 5.65 2.16
N ASP A 143 5.95 6.70 1.61
CA ASP A 143 6.50 8.05 1.69
C ASP A 143 6.31 8.59 3.11
N THR A 144 7.37 8.48 3.90
CA THR A 144 7.38 8.88 5.32
C THR A 144 7.27 10.39 5.53
N GLY A 145 7.47 11.19 4.49
CA GLY A 145 7.23 12.64 4.48
C GLY A 145 5.75 12.95 4.29
N THR A 146 5.12 12.40 3.27
CA THR A 146 3.68 12.54 3.00
C THR A 146 2.83 11.98 4.14
N TYR A 147 3.20 10.81 4.66
CA TYR A 147 2.54 10.17 5.81
C TYR A 147 3.26 10.47 7.13
N ALA A 148 3.75 11.71 7.30
CA ALA A 148 4.32 12.12 8.59
C ALA A 148 3.21 12.36 9.64
N PRO A 149 3.49 12.18 10.95
CA PRO A 149 2.59 12.63 12.00
C PRO A 149 2.34 14.13 11.90
N PRO A 150 1.16 14.63 12.29
CA PRO A 150 0.94 16.07 12.40
C PRO A 150 1.72 16.65 13.58
N ALA A 151 1.97 17.95 13.54
CA ALA A 151 2.58 18.67 14.68
C ALA A 151 1.69 18.58 15.93
N ASP A 152 0.38 18.69 15.74
CA ASP A 152 -0.66 18.52 16.76
C ASP A 152 -1.79 17.66 16.22
N ARG A 153 -1.94 16.47 16.76
CA ARG A 153 -2.97 15.51 16.36
C ARG A 153 -4.35 15.92 16.81
N ALA A 154 -4.46 16.58 17.96
CA ALA A 154 -5.75 17.07 18.46
C ALA A 154 -6.29 18.19 17.57
N ALA A 155 -5.45 19.13 17.16
CA ALA A 155 -5.81 20.17 16.18
C ALA A 155 -6.19 19.55 14.83
N ALA A 156 -5.40 18.59 14.32
CA ALA A 156 -5.70 17.91 13.06
C ALA A 156 -7.03 17.14 13.09
N PHE A 157 -7.38 16.53 14.24
CA PHE A 157 -8.68 15.88 14.42
C PHE A 157 -9.82 16.91 14.47
N ALA A 158 -9.65 18.01 15.20
CA ALA A 158 -10.67 19.05 15.32
C ALA A 158 -11.06 19.69 13.98
N GLU A 159 -10.11 19.80 13.04
CA GLU A 159 -10.38 20.24 11.65
C GLU A 159 -11.39 19.36 10.90
N ALA A 160 -11.57 18.11 11.31
CA ALA A 160 -12.54 17.23 10.69
C ALA A 160 -14.00 17.54 11.09
N GLY A 161 -14.21 18.34 12.13
CA GLY A 161 -15.55 18.68 12.64
C GLY A 161 -16.31 17.48 13.20
N LEU A 162 -15.62 16.41 13.57
CA LEU A 162 -16.21 15.18 14.11
C LEU A 162 -16.33 15.24 15.64
N PRO A 163 -17.32 14.57 16.23
CA PRO A 163 -17.48 14.55 17.68
C PRO A 163 -16.34 13.77 18.37
N GLY A 164 -16.08 14.15 19.63
CA GLY A 164 -15.04 13.51 20.45
C GLY A 164 -13.69 14.22 20.34
N ARG A 165 -12.63 13.50 20.68
CA ARG A 165 -11.24 14.00 20.76
C ARG A 165 -10.25 13.12 20.01
N TYR A 166 -10.63 11.86 19.72
CA TYR A 166 -9.76 10.84 19.16
C TYR A 166 -10.44 10.12 18.00
N ALA A 167 -9.66 9.72 17.00
CA ALA A 167 -10.18 8.94 15.88
C ALA A 167 -9.61 7.51 15.86
N ILE A 168 -10.48 6.56 15.53
CA ILE A 168 -10.09 5.20 15.12
C ILE A 168 -10.40 5.04 13.65
N GLY A 169 -9.41 4.70 12.82
CA GLY A 169 -9.58 4.56 11.36
C GLY A 169 -9.57 3.12 10.87
N CYS A 170 -10.36 2.85 9.83
CA CYS A 170 -10.28 1.62 9.01
C CYS A 170 -10.38 2.00 7.54
N PHE A 171 -9.27 1.88 6.77
CA PHE A 171 -9.19 2.41 5.42
C PHE A 171 -9.10 1.31 4.37
N GLY A 172 -9.75 1.55 3.26
CA GLY A 172 -9.86 0.65 2.14
C GLY A 172 -11.30 0.51 1.66
N ARG A 173 -11.52 -0.10 0.49
CA ARG A 173 -12.88 -0.31 -0.04
C ARG A 173 -13.78 -0.99 0.98
N VAL A 174 -14.99 -0.49 1.15
CA VAL A 174 -15.98 -1.04 2.10
C VAL A 174 -16.48 -2.38 1.55
N ARG A 175 -16.01 -3.48 2.12
CA ARG A 175 -16.37 -4.85 1.73
C ARG A 175 -15.93 -5.87 2.77
N ALA A 176 -16.55 -7.05 2.78
CA ALA A 176 -16.26 -8.13 3.72
C ALA A 176 -14.78 -8.57 3.73
N GLN A 177 -14.11 -8.61 2.55
CA GLN A 177 -12.70 -8.96 2.46
C GLN A 177 -11.81 -7.98 3.26
N LYS A 178 -12.21 -6.71 3.38
CA LYS A 178 -11.50 -5.68 4.16
C LYS A 178 -11.88 -5.68 5.64
N GLY A 179 -12.83 -6.54 6.05
CA GLY A 179 -13.29 -6.64 7.44
C GLY A 179 -14.05 -5.41 7.91
N SER A 180 -14.70 -4.69 6.99
CA SER A 180 -15.52 -3.51 7.32
C SER A 180 -16.64 -3.84 8.31
N ASP A 181 -17.19 -5.04 8.24
CA ASP A 181 -18.17 -5.59 9.15
C ASP A 181 -17.57 -5.84 10.55
N VAL A 182 -16.38 -6.42 10.64
CA VAL A 182 -15.66 -6.65 11.89
C VAL A 182 -15.36 -5.33 12.59
N PHE A 183 -14.94 -4.31 11.82
CA PHE A 183 -14.70 -2.98 12.34
C PHE A 183 -15.98 -2.35 12.90
N VAL A 184 -17.09 -2.36 12.14
CA VAL A 184 -18.37 -1.80 12.59
C VAL A 184 -18.87 -2.52 13.84
N ASP A 185 -18.84 -3.86 13.89
CA ASP A 185 -19.26 -4.63 15.06
C ASP A 185 -18.44 -4.26 16.30
N ALA A 186 -17.12 -4.13 16.18
CA ALA A 186 -16.26 -3.70 17.28
C ALA A 186 -16.57 -2.25 17.72
N MET A 187 -16.79 -1.33 16.77
CA MET A 187 -17.10 0.06 17.09
C MET A 187 -18.48 0.21 17.75
N CYS A 188 -19.50 -0.54 17.32
CA CYS A 188 -20.81 -0.54 17.96
C CYS A 188 -20.73 -0.97 19.44
N ARG A 189 -19.77 -1.81 19.79
CA ARG A 189 -19.57 -2.29 21.18
C ARG A 189 -18.72 -1.35 22.03
N LEU A 190 -17.72 -0.68 21.41
CA LEU A 190 -16.75 0.14 22.13
C LEU A 190 -17.20 1.60 22.29
N LEU A 191 -17.70 2.23 21.23
CA LEU A 191 -17.99 3.66 21.27
C LEU A 191 -19.00 4.09 22.32
N PRO A 192 -20.05 3.33 22.69
CA PRO A 192 -20.93 3.70 23.81
C PRO A 192 -20.19 3.89 25.14
N ARG A 193 -19.09 3.15 25.35
CA ARG A 193 -18.26 3.19 26.57
C ARG A 193 -17.14 4.23 26.50
N TYR A 194 -16.78 4.68 25.28
CA TYR A 194 -15.68 5.62 25.03
C TYR A 194 -16.19 6.84 24.24
N PRO A 195 -16.88 7.80 24.90
CA PRO A 195 -17.52 8.94 24.22
C PRO A 195 -16.55 9.88 23.51
N ASP A 196 -15.29 9.91 23.90
CA ASP A 196 -14.25 10.75 23.28
C ASP A 196 -13.75 10.23 21.93
N PHE A 197 -14.16 9.02 21.50
CA PHE A 197 -13.71 8.43 20.25
C PHE A 197 -14.76 8.49 19.14
N THR A 198 -14.31 8.74 17.92
CA THR A 198 -15.10 8.60 16.69
C THR A 198 -14.40 7.62 15.74
N ALA A 199 -15.16 6.72 15.14
CA ALA A 199 -14.69 5.78 14.14
C ALA A 199 -14.84 6.36 12.74
N VAL A 200 -13.82 6.19 11.89
CA VAL A 200 -13.80 6.69 10.52
C VAL A 200 -13.42 5.58 9.55
N MET A 201 -14.27 5.34 8.58
CA MET A 201 -14.01 4.42 7.48
C MET A 201 -13.79 5.22 6.20
N VAL A 202 -12.60 5.12 5.62
CA VAL A 202 -12.25 5.80 4.37
C VAL A 202 -12.12 4.80 3.25
N GLY A 203 -12.92 4.94 2.20
CA GLY A 203 -12.81 4.13 1.00
C GLY A 203 -14.09 3.96 0.21
N ALA A 204 -13.93 3.67 -1.07
CA ALA A 204 -15.02 3.52 -2.01
C ALA A 204 -16.00 2.38 -1.65
N ILE A 205 -17.27 2.62 -1.90
CA ILE A 205 -18.33 1.62 -1.96
C ILE A 205 -18.60 1.38 -3.44
N THR A 206 -18.20 0.23 -3.98
CA THR A 206 -18.51 -0.13 -5.37
C THR A 206 -19.95 -0.56 -5.49
N SER A 207 -20.52 -0.50 -6.70
CA SER A 207 -21.91 -0.91 -6.97
C SER A 207 -22.22 -2.33 -6.48
N GLU A 208 -21.26 -3.25 -6.57
CA GLU A 208 -21.37 -4.63 -6.10
C GLU A 208 -21.44 -4.75 -4.57
N GLN A 209 -21.05 -3.71 -3.84
CA GLN A 209 -20.98 -3.69 -2.38
C GLN A 209 -22.05 -2.80 -1.74
N THR A 210 -23.00 -2.27 -2.50
CA THR A 210 -24.05 -1.37 -2.01
C THR A 210 -24.87 -2.05 -0.92
N ALA A 211 -25.37 -3.27 -1.14
CA ALA A 211 -26.17 -4.00 -0.16
C ALA A 211 -25.39 -4.30 1.14
N PHE A 212 -24.08 -4.61 1.03
CA PHE A 212 -23.21 -4.81 2.18
C PHE A 212 -23.04 -3.51 2.99
N ALA A 213 -22.82 -2.38 2.29
CA ALA A 213 -22.67 -1.09 2.96
C ALA A 213 -23.97 -0.61 3.61
N GLU A 214 -25.13 -0.92 3.02
CA GLU A 214 -26.44 -0.65 3.63
C GLU A 214 -26.69 -1.47 4.88
N ASP A 215 -26.29 -2.73 4.90
CA ASP A 215 -26.34 -3.57 6.12
C ASP A 215 -25.48 -2.97 7.24
N LEU A 216 -24.27 -2.50 6.92
CA LEU A 216 -23.42 -1.82 7.91
C LEU A 216 -24.09 -0.54 8.46
N ARG A 217 -24.71 0.27 7.60
CA ARG A 217 -25.44 1.47 8.04
C ARG A 217 -26.60 1.13 8.95
N LYS A 218 -27.38 0.08 8.64
CA LYS A 218 -28.48 -0.38 9.52
C LYS A 218 -27.98 -0.79 10.91
N ARG A 219 -26.81 -1.44 11.00
CA ARG A 219 -26.19 -1.80 12.30
C ARG A 219 -25.76 -0.55 13.08
N ILE A 220 -25.17 0.42 12.39
CA ILE A 220 -24.77 1.71 12.97
C ILE A 220 -26.01 2.47 13.48
N ASP A 221 -27.08 2.49 12.69
CA ASP A 221 -28.34 3.17 13.04
C ASP A 221 -29.01 2.51 14.23
N ALA A 222 -29.07 1.17 14.26
CA ALA A 222 -29.62 0.42 15.38
C ALA A 222 -28.84 0.63 16.69
N ALA A 223 -27.55 0.94 16.60
CA ALA A 223 -26.70 1.29 17.74
C ALA A 223 -26.78 2.78 18.13
N GLY A 224 -27.46 3.64 17.37
CA GLY A 224 -27.53 5.08 17.59
C GLY A 224 -26.20 5.83 17.39
N LEU A 225 -25.32 5.30 16.51
CA LEU A 225 -23.94 5.76 16.36
C LEU A 225 -23.67 6.47 15.01
N GLN A 226 -24.69 6.98 14.32
CA GLN A 226 -24.58 7.58 12.99
C GLN A 226 -23.63 8.79 12.96
N SER A 227 -23.56 9.56 14.03
CA SER A 227 -22.64 10.70 14.16
C SER A 227 -21.22 10.28 14.56
N ARG A 228 -21.03 9.05 15.03
CA ARG A 228 -19.76 8.57 15.62
C ARG A 228 -19.10 7.42 14.85
N ILE A 229 -19.76 6.86 13.85
CA ILE A 229 -19.18 5.92 12.88
C ILE A 229 -19.40 6.51 11.50
N VAL A 230 -18.38 7.16 10.95
CA VAL A 230 -18.45 7.92 9.73
C VAL A 230 -17.85 7.13 8.57
N ILE A 231 -18.63 6.94 7.51
CA ILE A 231 -18.16 6.34 6.24
C ILE A 231 -18.01 7.49 5.24
N THR A 232 -16.77 7.88 4.93
CA THR A 232 -16.50 9.06 4.08
C THR A 232 -16.77 8.77 2.60
N GLY A 233 -16.78 7.51 2.18
CA GLY A 233 -16.70 7.16 0.77
C GLY A 233 -15.28 7.27 0.22
N GLU A 234 -15.17 7.37 -1.11
CA GLU A 234 -13.91 7.58 -1.80
C GLU A 234 -13.43 9.02 -1.62
N LEU A 235 -12.17 9.18 -1.30
CA LEU A 235 -11.52 10.48 -1.18
C LEU A 235 -10.45 10.63 -2.27
N ASP A 236 -10.16 11.87 -2.63
CA ASP A 236 -9.00 12.19 -3.44
C ASP A 236 -7.72 11.72 -2.74
N ILE A 237 -6.79 11.16 -3.51
CA ILE A 237 -5.59 10.54 -2.97
C ILE A 237 -4.75 11.50 -2.12
N GLU A 238 -4.81 12.79 -2.42
CA GLU A 238 -4.12 13.86 -1.71
C GLU A 238 -4.71 14.14 -0.31
N GLN A 239 -5.97 13.77 -0.09
CA GLN A 239 -6.66 13.93 1.19
C GLN A 239 -6.38 12.76 2.15
N VAL A 240 -6.04 11.58 1.61
CA VAL A 240 -5.86 10.35 2.41
C VAL A 240 -4.79 10.51 3.50
N PRO A 241 -3.60 11.11 3.25
CA PRO A 241 -2.60 11.32 4.31
C PRO A 241 -3.11 12.15 5.48
N ARG A 242 -3.92 13.18 5.21
CA ARG A 242 -4.53 14.00 6.28
C ARG A 242 -5.45 13.19 7.18
N TRP A 243 -6.15 12.20 6.64
CA TRP A 243 -6.98 11.33 7.45
C TRP A 243 -6.14 10.41 8.34
N TYR A 244 -5.02 9.87 7.85
CA TYR A 244 -4.08 9.12 8.71
C TYR A 244 -3.51 9.99 9.83
N GLN A 245 -3.19 11.25 9.58
CA GLN A 245 -2.69 12.20 10.57
C GLN A 245 -3.67 12.44 11.72
N ARG A 246 -4.98 12.34 11.49
CA ARG A 246 -6.05 12.49 12.48
C ARG A 246 -6.20 11.29 13.40
N LEU A 247 -5.69 10.12 13.01
CA LEU A 247 -5.94 8.88 13.73
C LEU A 247 -5.06 8.73 14.97
N THR A 248 -5.69 8.44 16.10
CA THR A 248 -5.02 7.94 17.30
C THR A 248 -4.74 6.45 17.17
N ILE A 249 -5.71 5.68 16.64
CA ILE A 249 -5.62 4.24 16.44
C ILE A 249 -6.02 3.92 15.00
N TYR A 250 -5.32 2.99 14.39
CA TYR A 250 -5.70 2.41 13.10
C TYR A 250 -6.02 0.93 13.27
N ALA A 251 -7.20 0.51 12.85
CA ALA A 251 -7.65 -0.86 12.85
C ALA A 251 -7.54 -1.45 11.43
N PHE A 252 -6.58 -2.32 11.21
CA PHE A 252 -6.45 -3.09 9.99
C PHE A 252 -7.19 -4.42 10.15
N THR A 253 -8.38 -4.51 9.58
CA THR A 253 -9.32 -5.63 9.79
C THR A 253 -9.40 -6.59 8.60
N SER A 254 -8.52 -6.45 7.61
CA SER A 254 -8.56 -7.23 6.38
C SER A 254 -8.52 -8.74 6.64
N ARG A 255 -9.40 -9.49 5.95
CA ARG A 255 -9.37 -10.97 5.97
C ARG A 255 -8.33 -11.54 5.02
N ASN A 256 -8.06 -10.83 3.94
CA ASN A 256 -7.07 -11.23 2.95
C ASN A 256 -6.48 -10.00 2.28
N GLU A 257 -5.14 -9.96 2.18
CA GLU A 257 -4.39 -8.85 1.61
C GLU A 257 -3.14 -9.34 0.91
N GLY A 258 -2.65 -8.59 -0.08
CA GLY A 258 -1.36 -8.87 -0.71
C GLY A 258 -0.19 -8.48 0.20
N PHE A 259 -0.09 -7.21 0.53
CA PHE A 259 0.88 -6.66 1.48
C PHE A 259 0.15 -5.93 2.62
N GLY A 260 -0.70 -4.96 2.31
CA GLY A 260 -1.38 -4.11 3.27
C GLY A 260 -0.65 -2.79 3.48
N LEU A 261 -0.54 -1.98 2.43
CA LEU A 261 0.12 -0.66 2.49
C LEU A 261 -0.43 0.23 3.60
N THR A 262 -1.74 0.12 3.87
CA THR A 262 -2.40 0.88 4.93
C THR A 262 -1.82 0.64 6.32
N LEU A 263 -1.15 -0.52 6.56
CA LEU A 263 -0.39 -0.78 7.80
C LEU A 263 0.76 0.21 7.95
N ILE A 264 1.63 0.28 6.93
CA ILE A 264 2.81 1.14 6.97
C ILE A 264 2.46 2.63 6.82
N GLU A 265 1.36 2.96 6.14
CA GLU A 265 0.82 4.33 6.06
C GLU A 265 0.36 4.82 7.43
N ALA A 266 -0.43 4.01 8.16
CA ALA A 266 -0.89 4.33 9.51
C ALA A 266 0.26 4.42 10.52
N MET A 267 1.18 3.45 10.50
CA MET A 267 2.36 3.47 11.35
C MET A 267 3.27 4.66 11.02
N SER A 268 3.42 5.02 9.74
CA SER A 268 4.17 6.20 9.32
C SER A 268 3.56 7.48 9.87
N ALA A 269 2.23 7.59 9.90
CA ALA A 269 1.53 8.71 10.51
C ALA A 269 1.52 8.69 12.06
N GLY A 270 2.15 7.68 12.67
CA GLY A 270 2.26 7.55 14.12
C GLY A 270 0.94 7.17 14.81
N ALA A 271 0.02 6.51 14.13
CA ALA A 271 -1.15 5.92 14.74
C ALA A 271 -0.80 4.58 15.41
N ALA A 272 -1.40 4.28 16.57
CA ALA A 272 -1.31 2.96 17.16
C ALA A 272 -2.00 1.94 16.25
N LEU A 273 -1.39 0.80 16.02
CA LEU A 273 -1.90 -0.19 15.08
C LEU A 273 -2.50 -1.40 15.80
N VAL A 274 -3.74 -1.75 15.46
CA VAL A 274 -4.32 -3.05 15.74
C VAL A 274 -4.60 -3.73 14.40
N ALA A 275 -3.99 -4.88 14.14
CA ALA A 275 -4.00 -5.50 12.83
C ALA A 275 -4.39 -6.97 12.87
N SER A 276 -5.31 -7.37 11.99
CA SER A 276 -5.55 -8.78 11.70
C SER A 276 -4.32 -9.43 11.06
N ARG A 277 -4.09 -10.71 11.33
CA ARG A 277 -3.01 -11.52 10.71
C ARG A 277 -3.32 -11.79 9.23
N ALA A 278 -3.19 -10.75 8.41
CA ALA A 278 -3.42 -10.81 6.97
C ALA A 278 -2.33 -10.00 6.23
N GLY A 279 -2.04 -10.38 5.00
CA GLY A 279 -1.02 -9.73 4.20
C GLY A 279 0.37 -9.84 4.82
N ALA A 280 1.05 -8.71 4.96
CA ALA A 280 2.36 -8.62 5.61
C ALA A 280 2.29 -8.20 7.09
N ALA A 281 1.12 -8.26 7.74
CA ALA A 281 0.95 -7.75 9.11
C ALA A 281 1.96 -8.36 10.09
N GLU A 282 2.20 -9.67 10.03
CA GLU A 282 3.16 -10.35 10.93
C GLU A 282 4.64 -9.99 10.65
N LEU A 283 4.95 -9.46 9.48
CA LEU A 283 6.30 -8.93 9.16
C LEU A 283 6.45 -7.47 9.57
N VAL A 284 5.38 -6.70 9.39
CA VAL A 284 5.37 -5.26 9.65
C VAL A 284 5.28 -4.96 11.14
N VAL A 285 4.45 -5.70 11.87
CA VAL A 285 4.12 -5.46 13.27
C VAL A 285 4.97 -6.33 14.19
N GLU A 286 5.63 -5.72 15.16
CA GLU A 286 6.15 -6.39 16.35
C GLU A 286 5.04 -6.40 17.40
N ASP A 287 4.43 -7.59 17.58
CA ASP A 287 3.24 -7.77 18.41
C ASP A 287 3.46 -7.31 19.86
N GLY A 288 2.55 -6.49 20.38
CA GLY A 288 2.65 -5.85 21.70
C GLY A 288 3.62 -4.65 21.78
N ILE A 289 4.46 -4.42 20.77
CA ILE A 289 5.48 -3.35 20.78
C ILE A 289 5.11 -2.22 19.84
N THR A 290 4.99 -2.51 18.53
CA THR A 290 4.70 -1.53 17.49
C THR A 290 3.26 -1.58 17.00
N GLY A 291 2.48 -2.52 17.51
CA GLY A 291 1.07 -2.74 17.25
C GLY A 291 0.59 -4.00 17.96
N VAL A 292 -0.68 -4.33 17.81
CA VAL A 292 -1.29 -5.56 18.33
C VAL A 292 -1.81 -6.40 17.18
N LEU A 293 -1.48 -7.70 17.15
CA LEU A 293 -1.96 -8.63 16.15
C LEU A 293 -3.17 -9.41 16.67
N THR A 294 -4.22 -9.50 15.82
CA THR A 294 -5.46 -10.24 16.13
C THR A 294 -5.73 -11.33 15.09
N PRO A 295 -6.51 -12.36 15.43
CA PRO A 295 -7.03 -13.28 14.41
C PRO A 295 -7.87 -12.54 13.37
N SER A 296 -7.80 -13.02 12.12
CA SER A 296 -8.55 -12.41 11.02
C SER A 296 -10.05 -12.71 11.14
N GLY A 297 -10.89 -11.68 11.00
CA GLY A 297 -12.34 -11.81 11.04
C GLY A 297 -12.95 -11.93 12.44
N ASP A 298 -12.15 -11.79 13.48
CA ASP A 298 -12.55 -11.92 14.89
C ASP A 298 -12.82 -10.54 15.52
N ALA A 299 -14.10 -10.20 15.68
CA ALA A 299 -14.52 -8.95 16.29
C ALA A 299 -14.27 -8.91 17.82
N ASP A 300 -14.32 -10.05 18.50
CA ASP A 300 -14.06 -10.13 19.95
C ASP A 300 -12.59 -9.84 20.25
N ALA A 301 -11.68 -10.46 19.47
CA ALA A 301 -10.26 -10.19 19.55
C ALA A 301 -9.92 -8.73 19.20
N LEU A 302 -10.60 -8.16 18.20
CA LEU A 302 -10.43 -6.75 17.84
C LEU A 302 -10.87 -5.82 18.98
N VAL A 303 -12.01 -6.08 19.62
CA VAL A 303 -12.48 -5.33 20.79
C VAL A 303 -11.47 -5.42 21.93
N ALA A 304 -11.02 -6.63 22.27
CA ALA A 304 -10.05 -6.85 23.34
C ALA A 304 -8.72 -6.12 23.10
N ALA A 305 -8.26 -6.03 21.84
CA ALA A 305 -7.03 -5.34 21.47
C ALA A 305 -7.18 -3.81 21.44
N LEU A 306 -8.33 -3.29 21.04
CA LEU A 306 -8.59 -1.85 20.97
C LEU A 306 -8.87 -1.23 22.33
N GLU A 307 -9.57 -1.92 23.20
CA GLU A 307 -10.07 -1.37 24.45
C GLU A 307 -8.97 -0.80 25.37
N PRO A 308 -7.82 -1.47 25.58
CA PRO A 308 -6.72 -0.90 26.37
C PRO A 308 -6.18 0.40 25.78
N LEU A 309 -6.07 0.49 24.45
CA LEU A 309 -5.58 1.68 23.74
C LEU A 309 -6.58 2.84 23.77
N MET A 310 -7.88 2.54 23.79
CA MET A 310 -8.94 3.54 23.96
C MET A 310 -9.02 4.05 25.41
N ARG A 311 -8.72 3.20 26.39
CA ARG A 311 -8.67 3.57 27.80
C ARG A 311 -7.48 4.47 28.10
N ASP A 312 -6.35 4.25 27.43
CA ASP A 312 -5.13 5.03 27.58
C ASP A 312 -4.60 5.54 26.22
N PRO A 313 -5.09 6.72 25.75
CA PRO A 313 -4.59 7.33 24.52
C PRO A 313 -3.11 7.70 24.54
N ALA A 314 -2.50 7.88 25.73
CA ALA A 314 -1.07 8.14 25.83
C ALA A 314 -0.26 6.87 25.52
N ALA A 315 -0.68 5.71 26.02
CA ALA A 315 -0.11 4.41 25.64
C ALA A 315 -0.26 4.15 24.14
N ALA A 316 -1.42 4.49 23.55
CA ALA A 316 -1.63 4.41 22.10
C ALA A 316 -0.62 5.31 21.35
N ALA A 317 -0.43 6.55 21.75
CA ALA A 317 0.54 7.46 21.14
C ALA A 317 1.98 6.92 21.24
N ALA A 318 2.36 6.36 22.38
CA ALA A 318 3.67 5.74 22.56
C ALA A 318 3.88 4.52 21.65
N MET A 319 2.86 3.68 21.47
CA MET A 319 2.88 2.55 20.52
C MET A 319 3.01 3.06 19.09
N GLY A 320 2.26 4.08 18.70
CA GLY A 320 2.32 4.71 17.38
C GLY A 320 3.71 5.29 17.07
N ALA A 321 4.38 5.91 18.06
CA ALA A 321 5.73 6.43 17.92
C ALA A 321 6.76 5.31 17.65
N ARG A 322 6.66 4.17 18.35
CA ARG A 322 7.49 2.98 18.09
C ARG A 322 7.21 2.40 16.69
N GLY A 323 5.93 2.35 16.30
CA GLY A 323 5.53 1.93 14.96
C GLY A 323 6.16 2.78 13.87
N ARG A 324 6.13 4.12 14.04
CA ARG A 324 6.77 5.04 13.10
C ARG A 324 8.29 4.83 13.02
N ALA A 325 8.97 4.67 14.15
CA ALA A 325 10.41 4.43 14.16
C ALA A 325 10.78 3.18 13.32
N ARG A 326 10.00 2.10 13.47
CA ARG A 326 10.17 0.89 12.67
C ARG A 326 9.93 1.13 11.17
N VAL A 327 8.93 1.93 10.80
CA VAL A 327 8.67 2.27 9.40
C VAL A 327 9.80 3.08 8.79
N LEU A 328 10.32 4.06 9.52
CA LEU A 328 11.47 4.86 9.07
C LEU A 328 12.70 3.99 8.81
N GLU A 329 12.94 2.98 9.66
CA GLU A 329 14.07 2.06 9.54
C GLU A 329 13.90 1.07 8.36
N LYS A 330 12.70 0.45 8.20
CA LYS A 330 12.54 -0.75 7.38
C LYS A 330 11.60 -0.62 6.19
N PHE A 331 10.68 0.34 6.22
CA PHE A 331 9.57 0.42 5.26
C PHE A 331 9.46 1.79 4.60
N SER A 332 10.57 2.50 4.43
CA SER A 332 10.60 3.75 3.66
C SER A 332 10.64 3.47 2.15
N LEU A 333 10.14 4.40 1.33
CA LEU A 333 10.28 4.31 -0.14
C LEU A 333 11.74 4.26 -0.58
N ASP A 334 12.65 4.89 0.17
CA ASP A 334 14.07 4.84 -0.16
C ASP A 334 14.67 3.45 0.08
N ALA A 335 14.21 2.73 1.12
CA ALA A 335 14.57 1.33 1.37
C ALA A 335 14.05 0.41 0.25
N GLU A 336 12.77 0.56 -0.17
CA GLU A 336 12.21 -0.19 -1.30
C GLU A 336 13.00 0.08 -2.60
N ALA A 337 13.22 1.36 -2.93
CA ALA A 337 13.96 1.75 -4.13
C ALA A 337 15.41 1.23 -4.10
N GLY A 338 16.07 1.28 -2.95
CA GLY A 338 17.41 0.73 -2.74
C GLY A 338 17.47 -0.77 -3.00
N GLY A 339 16.56 -1.53 -2.40
CA GLY A 339 16.47 -2.99 -2.61
C GLY A 339 16.17 -3.37 -4.06
N ILE A 340 15.28 -2.64 -4.75
CA ILE A 340 15.00 -2.84 -6.18
C ILE A 340 16.26 -2.50 -7.00
N ALA A 341 16.96 -1.40 -6.67
CA ALA A 341 18.17 -0.98 -7.35
C ALA A 341 19.30 -2.02 -7.27
N GLU A 342 19.43 -2.74 -6.15
CA GLU A 342 20.40 -3.83 -6.03
C GLU A 342 20.09 -4.98 -6.98
N VAL A 343 18.80 -5.34 -7.17
CA VAL A 343 18.40 -6.33 -8.16
C VAL A 343 18.78 -5.88 -9.57
N TYR A 344 18.57 -4.62 -9.89
CA TYR A 344 18.91 -4.08 -11.20
C TYR A 344 20.42 -4.10 -11.48
N ARG A 345 21.26 -3.71 -10.50
CA ARG A 345 22.73 -3.70 -10.64
C ARG A 345 23.34 -5.07 -10.92
N ARG A 346 22.63 -6.15 -10.55
CA ARG A 346 23.07 -7.52 -10.87
C ARG A 346 22.75 -7.96 -12.31
N LEU A 347 21.96 -7.17 -13.04
CA LEU A 347 21.49 -7.49 -14.39
C LEU A 347 22.19 -6.70 -15.49
N VAL A 348 22.86 -5.60 -15.15
CA VAL A 348 23.51 -4.66 -16.07
C VAL A 348 24.97 -4.44 -15.73
#